data_d5c02836982be2c913451a9e1e8559d9
#
_entry.id   d5c02836982be2c913451a9e1e8559d9
#
_cell.length_a   1.000
_cell.length_b   1.000
_cell.length_c   1.000
_cell.angle_alpha   90.00
_cell.angle_beta   90.00
_cell.angle_gamma   90.00
#
_symmetry.space_group_name_H-M   'P 1'
#
loop_
_entity.id
_entity.type
_entity.pdbx_description
1 polymer ?
#
loop_
_entity_poly.entity_id
_entity_poly.type
_entity_poly.pdbx_seq_one_letter_code
_entity_poly.pdbx_strand_id
1 'polypeptide(L)'
;MNGAWAVSCLGLLMAFAVGGCGTASVESGTAARTKVALVAEGCVKNGLVVTRRTVTDSIAAAGFVPLVLPNVSYTNGVDDVLDRADALVIFGALKGELPVRKEFEQRLIRRAAERGIPVVGFCHGHQVINRAFGGKIGRNPTNVAVRVVHHGKENPYEKDCFHKIKVTPGSLVAKGLGEGVQTVNSSHNYCITELAPDFRVTAVAEDGVIEAIEHKSLPVFGFQFHPERIAFMTHDPHFVELIRDALENAR
;
A
#
# COMPACT_ATOMS: atom_id res chain seq x y z
N MET A 1 -9.25 59.08 18.37
CA MET A 1 -9.85 59.54 17.10
C MET A 1 -10.24 58.29 16.31
N ASN A 2 -11.55 58.06 16.25
CA ASN A 2 -12.16 56.86 15.69
C ASN A 2 -12.37 57.04 14.18
N GLY A 3 -12.01 56.05 13.38
CA GLY A 3 -12.30 56.01 11.97
C GLY A 3 -12.90 54.64 11.60
N ALA A 4 -14.23 54.59 11.66
CA ALA A 4 -14.99 53.45 11.16
C ALA A 4 -15.17 53.55 9.62
N TRP A 5 -14.85 52.50 8.87
CA TRP A 5 -15.16 52.37 7.46
C TRP A 5 -16.38 51.46 7.31
N ALA A 6 -17.49 52.08 6.90
CA ALA A 6 -18.69 51.38 6.49
C ALA A 6 -18.58 51.02 5.01
N VAL A 7 -18.72 49.74 4.66
CA VAL A 7 -18.85 49.25 3.30
C VAL A 7 -20.34 49.09 3.00
N SER A 8 -20.83 49.88 2.09
CA SER A 8 -22.21 49.85 1.58
C SER A 8 -22.33 48.75 0.50
N CYS A 9 -23.15 47.75 0.75
CA CYS A 9 -23.56 46.78 -0.27
C CYS A 9 -24.75 47.37 -1.07
N LEU A 10 -24.50 47.74 -2.31
CA LEU A 10 -25.55 48.05 -3.27
C LEU A 10 -26.03 46.74 -3.90
N GLY A 11 -27.28 46.37 -3.60
CA GLY A 11 -27.94 45.23 -4.21
C GLY A 11 -28.41 45.57 -5.64
N LEU A 12 -28.01 44.77 -6.60
CA LEU A 12 -28.54 44.79 -7.97
C LEU A 12 -29.51 43.60 -8.12
N LEU A 13 -30.81 43.89 -8.04
CA LEU A 13 -31.88 42.97 -8.43
C LEU A 13 -31.96 42.90 -9.96
N MET A 14 -31.54 41.76 -10.53
CA MET A 14 -31.93 41.42 -11.91
C MET A 14 -33.10 40.45 -11.88
N ALA A 15 -34.24 40.91 -12.38
CA ALA A 15 -35.39 40.07 -12.65
C ALA A 15 -35.14 39.24 -13.91
N PHE A 16 -35.10 37.93 -13.80
CA PHE A 16 -35.16 37.03 -14.94
C PHE A 16 -36.57 36.50 -15.15
N ALA A 17 -37.03 36.67 -16.37
CA ALA A 17 -38.35 36.23 -16.85
C ALA A 17 -38.49 34.69 -16.76
N VAL A 18 -39.65 34.25 -16.31
CA VAL A 18 -40.07 32.86 -16.28
C VAL A 18 -40.34 32.38 -17.69
N GLY A 19 -39.51 31.50 -18.19
CA GLY A 19 -39.73 30.79 -19.46
C GLY A 19 -39.63 29.30 -19.22
N GLY A 20 -40.71 28.55 -19.43
CA GLY A 20 -40.76 27.15 -19.80
C GLY A 20 -40.27 26.13 -18.77
N CYS A 21 -41.22 25.55 -18.03
CA CYS A 21 -41.04 24.35 -17.23
C CYS A 21 -40.70 23.14 -18.13
N GLY A 22 -39.42 22.87 -18.33
CA GLY A 22 -38.92 21.59 -18.76
C GLY A 22 -38.41 20.82 -17.51
N THR A 23 -39.12 19.82 -17.09
CA THR A 23 -38.64 18.90 -16.04
C THR A 23 -37.44 18.11 -16.58
N ALA A 24 -36.25 18.68 -16.44
CA ALA A 24 -35.03 17.88 -16.56
C ALA A 24 -35.01 16.91 -15.38
N SER A 25 -35.26 15.66 -15.65
CA SER A 25 -34.97 14.59 -14.71
C SER A 25 -33.46 14.61 -14.43
N VAL A 26 -33.08 15.13 -13.27
CA VAL A 26 -31.75 14.93 -12.74
C VAL A 26 -31.64 13.45 -12.47
N GLU A 27 -31.04 12.71 -13.41
CA GLU A 27 -30.56 11.39 -13.10
C GLU A 27 -29.61 11.52 -11.91
N SER A 28 -30.01 11.05 -10.76
CA SER A 28 -29.17 10.91 -9.59
C SER A 28 -28.17 9.77 -9.88
N GLY A 29 -27.19 10.07 -10.71
CA GLY A 29 -25.98 9.25 -10.77
C GLY A 29 -25.41 9.25 -9.37
N THR A 30 -25.56 8.14 -8.66
CA THR A 30 -24.87 7.94 -7.38
C THR A 30 -23.38 8.09 -7.65
N ALA A 31 -22.82 9.22 -7.23
CA ALA A 31 -21.37 9.44 -7.33
C ALA A 31 -20.70 8.23 -6.68
N ALA A 32 -19.83 7.56 -7.42
CA ALA A 32 -19.13 6.38 -6.90
C ALA A 32 -18.43 6.76 -5.58
N ARG A 33 -18.68 5.99 -4.53
CA ARG A 33 -18.06 6.22 -3.22
C ARG A 33 -16.55 6.22 -3.36
N THR A 34 -15.88 7.23 -2.80
CA THR A 34 -14.44 7.28 -2.76
C THR A 34 -13.88 6.08 -1.98
N LYS A 35 -13.01 5.30 -2.61
CA LYS A 35 -12.36 4.14 -2.00
C LYS A 35 -11.29 4.60 -1.01
N VAL A 36 -11.21 3.94 0.14
CA VAL A 36 -10.26 4.23 1.21
C VAL A 36 -9.30 3.06 1.40
N ALA A 37 -8.00 3.33 1.29
CA ALA A 37 -6.97 2.38 1.67
C ALA A 37 -6.43 2.71 3.06
N LEU A 38 -6.60 1.79 4.01
CA LEU A 38 -6.05 1.92 5.34
C LEU A 38 -4.56 1.59 5.30
N VAL A 39 -3.71 2.52 5.72
CA VAL A 39 -2.25 2.37 5.71
C VAL A 39 -1.74 2.15 7.13
N ALA A 40 -1.35 0.91 7.45
CA ALA A 40 -0.67 0.59 8.70
C ALA A 40 0.84 0.80 8.53
N GLU A 41 1.34 1.95 8.95
CA GLU A 41 2.76 2.29 8.95
C GLU A 41 3.26 2.52 10.37
N GLY A 42 4.44 1.98 10.68
CA GLY A 42 4.99 2.03 12.01
C GLY A 42 6.31 2.74 12.11
N CYS A 43 6.52 3.77 11.32
CA CYS A 43 7.72 4.59 11.43
C CYS A 43 7.55 5.59 12.58
N VAL A 44 8.38 5.44 13.63
CA VAL A 44 8.48 6.45 14.72
C VAL A 44 9.82 7.18 14.56
N LYS A 45 9.78 8.49 14.41
CA LYS A 45 10.97 9.34 14.35
C LYS A 45 10.81 10.48 15.35
N ASN A 46 11.77 10.60 16.29
CA ASN A 46 11.76 11.62 17.34
C ASN A 46 10.44 11.67 18.15
N GLY A 47 9.86 10.51 18.46
CA GLY A 47 8.58 10.42 19.19
C GLY A 47 7.34 10.70 18.34
N LEU A 48 7.49 10.99 17.05
CA LEU A 48 6.40 11.23 16.11
C LEU A 48 6.16 9.99 15.24
N VAL A 49 4.90 9.65 15.01
CA VAL A 49 4.52 8.70 13.97
C VAL A 49 4.60 9.44 12.63
N VAL A 50 5.42 8.93 11.74
CA VAL A 50 5.61 9.53 10.41
C VAL A 50 5.25 8.53 9.33
N THR A 51 4.61 9.03 8.28
CA THR A 51 4.24 8.25 7.10
C THR A 51 5.10 8.67 5.93
N ARG A 52 5.49 7.71 5.11
CA ARG A 52 6.27 8.00 3.90
C ARG A 52 5.37 8.50 2.80
N ARG A 53 5.71 9.67 2.26
CA ARG A 53 5.01 10.28 1.15
C ARG A 53 4.95 9.35 -0.08
N THR A 54 6.00 8.56 -0.33
CA THR A 54 6.01 7.58 -1.42
C THR A 54 4.84 6.58 -1.34
N VAL A 55 4.44 6.20 -0.12
CA VAL A 55 3.30 5.29 0.10
C VAL A 55 1.98 6.00 -0.14
N THR A 56 1.76 7.14 0.50
CA THR A 56 0.48 7.87 0.39
C THR A 56 0.22 8.35 -1.02
N ASP A 57 1.24 8.88 -1.70
CA ASP A 57 1.09 9.40 -3.05
C ASP A 57 0.89 8.27 -4.08
N SER A 58 1.54 7.11 -3.91
CA SER A 58 1.32 5.96 -4.79
C SER A 58 -0.08 5.35 -4.63
N ILE A 59 -0.61 5.31 -3.39
CA ILE A 59 -1.98 4.88 -3.11
C ILE A 59 -2.98 5.87 -3.72
N ALA A 60 -2.72 7.18 -3.59
CA ALA A 60 -3.55 8.21 -4.21
C ALA A 60 -3.54 8.11 -5.74
N ALA A 61 -2.38 7.88 -6.35
CA ALA A 61 -2.25 7.63 -7.79
C ALA A 61 -3.00 6.36 -8.25
N ALA A 62 -3.11 5.36 -7.37
CA ALA A 62 -3.91 4.16 -7.62
C ALA A 62 -5.44 4.40 -7.50
N GLY A 63 -5.87 5.61 -7.10
CA GLY A 63 -7.29 5.98 -7.02
C GLY A 63 -7.94 5.79 -5.64
N PHE A 64 -7.13 5.60 -4.59
CA PHE A 64 -7.61 5.46 -3.22
C PHE A 64 -7.25 6.67 -2.37
N VAL A 65 -8.07 6.97 -1.37
CA VAL A 65 -7.69 7.91 -0.30
C VAL A 65 -6.90 7.16 0.76
N PRO A 66 -5.61 7.49 0.99
CA PRO A 66 -4.83 6.86 2.03
C PRO A 66 -5.27 7.37 3.41
N LEU A 67 -5.78 6.47 4.25
CA LEU A 67 -6.07 6.74 5.65
C LEU A 67 -4.99 6.10 6.52
N VAL A 68 -4.13 6.93 7.10
CA VAL A 68 -3.02 6.44 7.92
C VAL A 68 -3.50 6.01 9.30
N LEU A 69 -3.26 4.74 9.62
CA LEU A 69 -3.49 4.19 10.94
C LEU A 69 -2.24 4.41 11.79
N PRO A 70 -2.32 5.21 12.87
CA PRO A 70 -1.18 5.39 13.74
C PRO A 70 -0.75 4.07 14.38
N ASN A 71 0.56 3.92 14.60
CA ASN A 71 1.10 2.78 15.32
C ASN A 71 0.82 2.92 16.82
N VAL A 72 -0.33 2.48 17.24
CA VAL A 72 -0.80 2.56 18.61
C VAL A 72 -1.10 1.17 19.14
N SER A 73 -0.93 1.01 20.45
CA SER A 73 -1.17 -0.23 21.19
C SER A 73 -2.67 -0.53 21.33
N TYR A 74 -3.44 -0.45 20.24
CA TYR A 74 -4.85 -0.83 20.26
C TYR A 74 -4.98 -2.34 20.17
N THR A 75 -5.56 -2.91 21.17
CA THR A 75 -5.95 -4.33 21.18
C THR A 75 -7.41 -4.51 20.75
N ASN A 76 -8.21 -3.46 20.83
CA ASN A 76 -9.64 -3.45 20.51
C ASN A 76 -9.93 -2.57 19.28
N GLY A 77 -11.07 -2.81 18.61
CA GLY A 77 -11.52 -1.94 17.53
C GLY A 77 -10.95 -2.27 16.15
N VAL A 78 -10.41 -3.47 15.92
CA VAL A 78 -9.95 -3.91 14.58
C VAL A 78 -11.09 -3.85 13.56
N ASP A 79 -12.27 -4.32 13.94
CA ASP A 79 -13.43 -4.31 13.05
C ASP A 79 -13.92 -2.89 12.76
N ASP A 80 -13.98 -2.02 13.78
CA ASP A 80 -14.38 -0.61 13.61
C ASP A 80 -13.47 0.16 12.65
N VAL A 81 -12.17 -0.18 12.66
CA VAL A 81 -11.19 0.39 11.75
C VAL A 81 -11.39 -0.16 10.34
N LEU A 82 -11.58 -1.47 10.20
CA LEU A 82 -11.78 -2.14 8.91
C LEU A 82 -13.12 -1.77 8.25
N ASP A 83 -14.14 -1.39 9.02
CA ASP A 83 -15.43 -0.91 8.48
C ASP A 83 -15.30 0.35 7.63
N ARG A 84 -14.18 1.05 7.74
CA ARG A 84 -13.87 2.27 7.00
C ARG A 84 -12.92 2.06 5.83
N ALA A 85 -12.48 0.82 5.60
CA ALA A 85 -11.45 0.49 4.63
C ALA A 85 -12.00 -0.33 3.46
N ASP A 86 -11.63 0.03 2.25
CA ASP A 86 -11.82 -0.77 1.06
C ASP A 86 -10.60 -1.63 0.74
N ALA A 87 -9.44 -1.29 1.31
CA ALA A 87 -8.20 -2.05 1.23
C ALA A 87 -7.32 -1.80 2.45
N LEU A 88 -6.41 -2.72 2.75
CA LEU A 88 -5.41 -2.61 3.81
C LEU A 88 -4.00 -2.66 3.22
N VAL A 89 -3.19 -1.65 3.51
CA VAL A 89 -1.78 -1.61 3.12
C VAL A 89 -0.91 -1.75 4.37
N ILE A 90 -0.04 -2.75 4.38
CA ILE A 90 0.97 -2.96 5.43
C ILE A 90 2.31 -2.48 4.91
N PHE A 91 2.88 -1.52 5.59
CA PHE A 91 4.14 -0.91 5.19
C PHE A 91 5.17 -0.86 6.33
N GLY A 92 6.43 -0.75 5.95
CA GLY A 92 7.65 -0.89 6.69
C GLY A 92 7.72 -0.46 8.15
N ALA A 93 8.46 -1.25 8.94
CA ALA A 93 8.98 -0.84 10.22
C ALA A 93 10.36 -0.21 10.05
N LEU A 94 10.62 0.89 10.76
CA LEU A 94 11.99 1.30 11.08
C LEU A 94 12.47 0.53 12.32
N LYS A 95 13.78 0.54 12.56
CA LYS A 95 14.41 -0.07 13.74
C LYS A 95 13.63 0.28 15.01
N GLY A 96 13.25 -0.73 15.80
CA GLY A 96 12.57 -0.52 17.08
C GLY A 96 11.09 -0.89 17.12
N GLU A 97 10.64 -1.79 16.26
CA GLU A 97 9.27 -2.31 16.26
C GLU A 97 8.85 -2.84 17.64
N LEU A 98 7.78 -2.29 18.19
CA LEU A 98 7.22 -2.72 19.46
C LEU A 98 6.54 -4.11 19.30
N PRO A 99 6.69 -5.03 20.26
CA PRO A 99 6.03 -6.35 20.22
C PRO A 99 4.50 -6.24 20.03
N VAL A 100 3.86 -5.29 20.70
CA VAL A 100 2.42 -5.03 20.63
C VAL A 100 1.96 -4.70 19.20
N ARG A 101 2.78 -4.01 18.43
CA ARG A 101 2.49 -3.70 17.03
C ARG A 101 2.42 -4.98 16.18
N LYS A 102 3.35 -5.91 16.38
CA LYS A 102 3.39 -7.17 15.60
C LYS A 102 2.11 -7.96 15.75
N GLU A 103 1.60 -8.08 16.97
CA GLU A 103 0.36 -8.78 17.24
C GLU A 103 -0.84 -8.06 16.63
N PHE A 104 -0.88 -6.74 16.76
CA PHE A 104 -1.95 -5.93 16.19
C PHE A 104 -1.98 -6.03 14.67
N GLU A 105 -0.85 -5.86 13.99
CA GLU A 105 -0.77 -5.98 12.53
C GLU A 105 -1.16 -7.37 12.03
N GLN A 106 -0.72 -8.43 12.70
CA GLN A 106 -1.11 -9.78 12.30
C GLN A 106 -2.62 -10.05 12.49
N ARG A 107 -3.22 -9.51 13.54
CA ARG A 107 -4.68 -9.58 13.73
C ARG A 107 -5.43 -8.80 12.67
N LEU A 108 -4.96 -7.58 12.39
CA LEU A 108 -5.54 -6.71 11.38
C LEU A 108 -5.49 -7.37 9.99
N ILE A 109 -4.34 -7.96 9.61
CA ILE A 109 -4.14 -8.68 8.36
C ILE A 109 -5.12 -9.86 8.26
N ARG A 110 -5.15 -10.74 9.26
CA ARG A 110 -6.05 -11.91 9.24
C ARG A 110 -7.51 -11.49 9.17
N ARG A 111 -7.89 -10.51 9.98
CA ARG A 111 -9.28 -10.05 10.01
C ARG A 111 -9.72 -9.38 8.71
N ALA A 112 -8.86 -8.58 8.10
CA ALA A 112 -9.12 -7.98 6.78
C ALA A 112 -9.29 -9.08 5.73
N ALA A 113 -8.39 -10.06 5.70
CA ALA A 113 -8.45 -11.19 4.77
C ALA A 113 -9.73 -12.03 4.93
N GLU A 114 -10.12 -12.35 6.18
CA GLU A 114 -11.39 -13.06 6.50
C GLU A 114 -12.63 -12.30 5.99
N ARG A 115 -12.57 -10.98 5.99
CA ARG A 115 -13.65 -10.10 5.49
C ARG A 115 -13.61 -9.88 3.98
N GLY A 116 -12.65 -10.48 3.27
CA GLY A 116 -12.47 -10.28 1.83
C GLY A 116 -11.93 -8.89 1.47
N ILE A 117 -11.43 -8.12 2.44
CA ILE A 117 -10.78 -6.82 2.20
C ILE A 117 -9.39 -7.09 1.65
N PRO A 118 -9.01 -6.53 0.48
CA PRO A 118 -7.68 -6.69 -0.09
C PRO A 118 -6.59 -6.25 0.90
N VAL A 119 -5.56 -7.08 1.06
CA VAL A 119 -4.39 -6.80 1.91
C VAL A 119 -3.15 -6.79 1.05
N VAL A 120 -2.41 -5.69 1.07
CA VAL A 120 -1.18 -5.51 0.29
C VAL A 120 -0.02 -5.17 1.23
N GLY A 121 1.08 -5.90 1.12
CA GLY A 121 2.28 -5.67 1.92
C GLY A 121 3.49 -5.29 1.08
N PHE A 122 4.17 -4.18 1.42
CA PHE A 122 5.41 -3.78 0.79
C PHE A 122 6.59 -4.03 1.73
N CYS A 123 7.64 -4.68 1.25
CA CYS A 123 8.89 -4.96 1.95
C CYS A 123 8.65 -5.63 3.32
N HIS A 124 8.70 -4.88 4.40
CA HIS A 124 8.36 -5.40 5.72
C HIS A 124 6.92 -5.93 5.79
N GLY A 125 5.97 -5.28 5.14
CA GLY A 125 4.58 -5.72 5.05
C GLY A 125 4.44 -7.10 4.40
N HIS A 126 5.19 -7.38 3.34
CA HIS A 126 5.29 -8.71 2.72
C HIS A 126 5.72 -9.78 3.74
N GLN A 127 6.73 -9.46 4.56
CA GLN A 127 7.24 -10.35 5.60
C GLN A 127 6.24 -10.56 6.74
N VAL A 128 5.54 -9.50 7.16
CA VAL A 128 4.50 -9.57 8.21
C VAL A 128 3.29 -10.36 7.75
N ILE A 129 2.86 -10.20 6.51
CA ILE A 129 1.81 -11.01 5.89
C ILE A 129 2.17 -12.50 5.96
N ASN A 130 3.35 -12.89 5.47
CA ASN A 130 3.80 -14.27 5.54
C ASN A 130 3.77 -14.82 6.98
N ARG A 131 4.24 -14.04 7.94
CA ARG A 131 4.24 -14.42 9.36
C ARG A 131 2.82 -14.51 9.93
N ALA A 132 1.90 -13.65 9.52
CA ALA A 132 0.51 -13.66 9.96
C ALA A 132 -0.20 -14.98 9.62
N PHE A 133 0.25 -15.64 8.55
CA PHE A 133 -0.27 -16.94 8.08
C PHE A 133 0.65 -18.13 8.39
N GLY A 134 1.58 -17.98 9.33
CA GLY A 134 2.40 -19.08 9.87
C GLY A 134 3.75 -19.31 9.21
N GLY A 135 4.14 -18.47 8.24
CA GLY A 135 5.48 -18.54 7.65
C GLY A 135 6.57 -17.92 8.52
N LYS A 136 7.83 -18.05 8.09
CA LYS A 136 9.00 -17.51 8.80
C LYS A 136 9.75 -16.50 7.97
N ILE A 137 10.45 -15.60 8.66
CA ILE A 137 11.36 -14.62 8.08
C ILE A 137 12.73 -14.75 8.74
N GLY A 138 13.75 -14.48 7.97
CA GLY A 138 15.14 -14.51 8.42
C GLY A 138 15.98 -13.46 7.72
N ARG A 139 17.28 -13.42 8.03
CA ARG A 139 18.21 -12.58 7.28
C ARG A 139 18.37 -13.11 5.86
N ASN A 140 18.60 -12.20 4.94
CA ASN A 140 18.94 -12.60 3.57
C ASN A 140 20.14 -13.55 3.57
N PRO A 141 20.16 -14.54 2.67
CA PRO A 141 21.30 -15.44 2.52
C PRO A 141 22.56 -14.63 2.23
N THR A 142 23.62 -14.84 3.03
CA THR A 142 24.89 -14.14 2.85
C THR A 142 25.86 -14.90 1.94
N ASN A 143 25.55 -16.16 1.60
CA ASN A 143 26.45 -17.13 0.97
C ASN A 143 26.15 -17.41 -0.49
N VAL A 144 25.36 -16.56 -1.15
CA VAL A 144 25.09 -16.77 -2.57
C VAL A 144 26.27 -16.23 -3.37
N ALA A 145 26.83 -17.08 -4.24
CA ALA A 145 27.98 -16.75 -5.10
C ALA A 145 27.72 -15.59 -6.06
N VAL A 146 26.46 -15.23 -6.24
CA VAL A 146 26.01 -14.03 -6.90
C VAL A 146 25.74 -13.00 -5.80
N ARG A 147 26.65 -12.05 -5.63
CA ARG A 147 26.35 -10.82 -4.90
C ARG A 147 25.29 -10.06 -5.71
N VAL A 148 24.06 -10.50 -5.62
CA VAL A 148 22.95 -9.65 -5.99
C VAL A 148 22.98 -8.55 -4.92
N VAL A 149 23.28 -7.34 -5.35
CA VAL A 149 23.44 -6.19 -4.46
C VAL A 149 22.07 -5.77 -3.99
N HIS A 150 21.51 -6.54 -3.05
CA HIS A 150 20.17 -6.29 -2.55
C HIS A 150 20.09 -5.14 -1.56
N HIS A 151 21.24 -4.59 -1.10
CA HIS A 151 21.18 -3.77 0.10
C HIS A 151 22.24 -2.70 0.07
N GLY A 152 21.84 -1.53 -0.44
CA GLY A 152 22.57 -0.32 -0.13
C GLY A 152 22.52 -0.05 1.38
N LYS A 153 23.65 -0.05 2.06
CA LYS A 153 23.79 0.62 3.37
C LYS A 153 23.71 2.14 3.23
N GLU A 154 23.71 2.61 2.00
CA GLU A 154 23.66 4.01 1.62
C GLU A 154 22.20 4.48 1.59
N ASN A 155 22.02 5.77 1.77
CA ASN A 155 20.73 6.44 1.86
C ASN A 155 19.69 5.83 0.89
N PRO A 156 18.62 5.19 1.38
CA PRO A 156 17.66 4.51 0.53
C PRO A 156 16.92 5.43 -0.44
N TYR A 157 17.13 6.74 -0.33
CA TYR A 157 16.52 7.73 -1.21
C TYR A 157 17.44 8.18 -2.35
N GLU A 158 18.75 7.88 -2.29
CA GLU A 158 19.73 8.37 -3.28
C GLU A 158 20.19 7.30 -4.27
N LYS A 159 20.15 6.02 -3.88
CA LYS A 159 20.56 4.91 -4.77
C LYS A 159 19.72 3.68 -4.45
N ASP A 160 18.56 3.55 -5.06
CA ASP A 160 17.85 2.27 -5.09
C ASP A 160 18.74 1.25 -5.80
N CYS A 161 19.03 0.14 -5.12
CA CYS A 161 19.62 -1.02 -5.78
C CYS A 161 18.53 -1.68 -6.63
N PHE A 162 18.87 -2.06 -7.85
CA PHE A 162 17.97 -2.76 -8.76
C PHE A 162 18.49 -4.16 -9.02
N HIS A 163 17.57 -5.12 -9.10
CA HIS A 163 17.89 -6.51 -9.42
C HIS A 163 16.80 -7.14 -10.29
N LYS A 164 17.13 -8.28 -10.87
CA LYS A 164 16.20 -9.05 -11.69
C LYS A 164 15.41 -10.01 -10.84
N ILE A 165 14.12 -10.13 -11.16
CA ILE A 165 13.21 -11.12 -10.62
C ILE A 165 12.61 -11.94 -11.75
N LYS A 166 12.37 -13.23 -11.51
CA LYS A 166 11.62 -14.09 -12.41
C LYS A 166 10.16 -14.12 -11.95
N VAL A 167 9.28 -13.59 -12.78
CA VAL A 167 7.85 -13.48 -12.51
C VAL A 167 7.11 -14.71 -13.02
N THR A 168 6.24 -15.26 -12.17
CA THR A 168 5.40 -16.42 -12.50
C THR A 168 4.23 -16.00 -13.39
N PRO A 169 4.00 -16.68 -14.52
CA PRO A 169 2.86 -16.41 -15.40
C PRO A 169 1.51 -16.48 -14.66
N GLY A 170 0.55 -15.65 -15.08
CA GLY A 170 -0.80 -15.62 -14.51
C GLY A 170 -0.87 -15.12 -13.06
N SER A 171 0.17 -14.48 -12.57
CA SER A 171 0.19 -13.80 -11.27
C SER A 171 -0.23 -12.34 -11.39
N LEU A 172 -0.57 -11.71 -10.25
CA LEU A 172 -0.84 -10.28 -10.19
C LEU A 172 0.37 -9.46 -10.64
N VAL A 173 1.59 -9.89 -10.24
CA VAL A 173 2.84 -9.26 -10.67
C VAL A 173 3.00 -9.38 -12.19
N ALA A 174 2.66 -10.52 -12.78
CA ALA A 174 2.71 -10.71 -14.24
C ALA A 174 1.72 -9.80 -14.97
N LYS A 175 0.54 -9.59 -14.39
CA LYS A 175 -0.46 -8.66 -14.95
C LYS A 175 0.05 -7.22 -14.98
N GLY A 176 0.69 -6.76 -13.89
CA GLY A 176 1.20 -5.40 -13.78
C GLY A 176 2.54 -5.16 -14.48
N LEU A 177 3.52 -6.04 -14.29
CA LEU A 177 4.90 -5.84 -14.77
C LEU A 177 5.27 -6.68 -15.99
N GLY A 178 4.44 -7.64 -16.37
CA GLY A 178 4.75 -8.62 -17.41
C GLY A 178 5.35 -9.92 -16.87
N GLU A 179 5.32 -10.95 -17.72
CA GLU A 179 5.88 -12.27 -17.41
C GLU A 179 7.39 -12.32 -17.64
N GLY A 180 8.03 -13.37 -17.11
CA GLY A 180 9.45 -13.63 -17.33
C GLY A 180 10.35 -12.81 -16.41
N VAL A 181 11.43 -12.24 -16.96
CA VAL A 181 12.44 -11.51 -16.18
C VAL A 181 12.11 -10.02 -16.16
N GLN A 182 11.87 -9.49 -14.96
CA GLN A 182 11.60 -8.08 -14.72
C GLN A 182 12.67 -7.47 -13.80
N THR A 183 12.81 -6.16 -13.84
CA THR A 183 13.75 -5.42 -12.96
C THR A 183 12.96 -4.63 -11.93
N VAL A 184 13.32 -4.82 -10.65
CA VAL A 184 12.71 -4.11 -9.51
C VAL A 184 13.77 -3.51 -8.61
N ASN A 185 13.36 -2.55 -7.78
CA ASN A 185 14.22 -1.97 -6.77
C ASN A 185 14.25 -2.85 -5.49
N SER A 186 15.29 -2.67 -4.67
CA SER A 186 15.46 -3.43 -3.44
C SER A 186 16.07 -2.59 -2.33
N SER A 187 15.56 -2.80 -1.09
CA SER A 187 16.09 -2.17 0.12
C SER A 187 15.68 -2.96 1.36
N HIS A 188 16.20 -4.20 1.52
CA HIS A 188 15.87 -5.04 2.67
C HIS A 188 17.05 -5.90 3.14
N ASN A 189 17.08 -6.26 4.43
CA ASN A 189 18.08 -7.15 5.06
C ASN A 189 17.45 -8.49 5.51
N TYR A 190 16.14 -8.61 5.41
CA TYR A 190 15.36 -9.78 5.80
C TYR A 190 14.47 -10.20 4.64
N CYS A 191 14.22 -11.50 4.56
CA CYS A 191 13.35 -12.11 3.54
C CYS A 191 12.51 -13.22 4.17
N ILE A 192 11.57 -13.74 3.40
CA ILE A 192 10.83 -14.95 3.72
C ILE A 192 11.81 -16.14 3.61
N THR A 193 11.95 -16.90 4.70
CA THR A 193 12.76 -18.13 4.75
C THR A 193 11.92 -19.40 4.74
N GLU A 194 10.65 -19.28 5.12
CA GLU A 194 9.67 -20.36 5.04
C GLU A 194 8.33 -19.72 4.63
N LEU A 195 7.83 -20.13 3.47
CA LEU A 195 6.56 -19.61 2.95
C LEU A 195 5.39 -20.18 3.75
N ALA A 196 4.42 -19.32 4.08
CA ALA A 196 3.17 -19.76 4.70
C ALA A 196 2.41 -20.72 3.76
N PRO A 197 1.74 -21.79 4.30
CA PRO A 197 1.19 -22.88 3.50
C PRO A 197 0.17 -22.45 2.43
N ASP A 198 -0.61 -21.41 2.73
CA ASP A 198 -1.70 -20.96 1.86
C ASP A 198 -1.28 -19.93 0.81
N PHE A 199 0.02 -19.68 0.71
CA PHE A 199 0.58 -18.79 -0.29
C PHE A 199 1.24 -19.53 -1.46
N ARG A 200 1.34 -18.85 -2.59
CA ARG A 200 2.18 -19.21 -3.72
C ARG A 200 3.23 -18.13 -3.94
N VAL A 201 4.42 -18.54 -4.37
CA VAL A 201 5.46 -17.61 -4.81
C VAL A 201 5.13 -17.14 -6.22
N THR A 202 5.15 -15.84 -6.43
CA THR A 202 4.82 -15.22 -7.72
C THR A 202 5.97 -14.44 -8.34
N ALA A 203 7.03 -14.18 -7.57
CA ALA A 203 8.31 -13.72 -8.10
C ALA A 203 9.46 -14.16 -7.20
N VAL A 204 10.61 -14.48 -7.83
CA VAL A 204 11.84 -14.91 -7.16
C VAL A 204 13.03 -14.20 -7.77
N ALA A 205 13.95 -13.70 -6.95
CA ALA A 205 15.23 -13.15 -7.37
C ALA A 205 16.23 -14.26 -7.79
N GLU A 206 17.30 -13.88 -8.48
CA GLU A 206 18.32 -14.83 -8.96
C GLU A 206 19.02 -15.60 -7.81
N ASP A 207 19.07 -15.03 -6.61
CA ASP A 207 19.62 -15.65 -5.40
C ASP A 207 18.62 -16.51 -4.62
N GLY A 208 17.41 -16.68 -5.15
CA GLY A 208 16.34 -17.49 -4.54
C GLY A 208 15.51 -16.75 -3.49
N VAL A 209 15.74 -15.45 -3.27
CA VAL A 209 14.90 -14.66 -2.38
C VAL A 209 13.49 -14.53 -2.98
N ILE A 210 12.48 -14.79 -2.15
CA ILE A 210 11.08 -14.63 -2.53
C ILE A 210 10.74 -13.14 -2.58
N GLU A 211 10.40 -12.66 -3.77
CA GLU A 211 10.16 -11.25 -4.04
C GLU A 211 8.68 -10.88 -4.15
N ALA A 212 7.83 -11.86 -4.43
CA ALA A 212 6.38 -11.65 -4.35
C ALA A 212 5.64 -12.94 -3.97
N ILE A 213 4.54 -12.76 -3.23
CA ILE A 213 3.63 -13.82 -2.82
C ILE A 213 2.18 -13.41 -3.03
N GLU A 214 1.35 -14.41 -3.29
CA GLU A 214 -0.11 -14.26 -3.34
C GLU A 214 -0.75 -15.39 -2.53
N HIS A 215 -1.79 -15.07 -1.78
CA HIS A 215 -2.62 -16.10 -1.14
C HIS A 215 -3.44 -16.85 -2.19
N LYS A 216 -3.58 -18.15 -2.04
CA LYS A 216 -4.22 -19.04 -3.04
C LYS A 216 -5.71 -18.77 -3.24
N SER A 217 -6.40 -18.23 -2.23
CA SER A 217 -7.86 -18.03 -2.24
C SER A 217 -8.34 -16.68 -1.70
N LEU A 218 -7.53 -15.96 -0.91
CA LEU A 218 -7.88 -14.67 -0.33
C LEU A 218 -7.19 -13.52 -1.08
N PRO A 219 -7.73 -12.30 -1.04
CA PRO A 219 -7.14 -11.14 -1.71
C PRO A 219 -5.95 -10.59 -0.89
N VAL A 220 -4.89 -11.37 -0.74
CA VAL A 220 -3.71 -11.03 0.05
C VAL A 220 -2.45 -11.15 -0.80
N PHE A 221 -1.71 -10.05 -0.92
CA PHE A 221 -0.55 -9.90 -1.79
C PHE A 221 0.63 -9.31 -1.03
N GLY A 222 1.82 -9.76 -1.33
CA GLY A 222 3.04 -9.21 -0.75
C GLY A 222 4.13 -9.02 -1.79
N PHE A 223 4.79 -7.87 -1.75
CA PHE A 223 5.94 -7.52 -2.59
C PHE A 223 7.13 -7.19 -1.69
N GLN A 224 8.26 -7.90 -1.86
CA GLN A 224 9.47 -7.64 -1.11
C GLN A 224 10.17 -6.36 -1.62
N PHE A 225 10.09 -6.12 -2.92
CA PHE A 225 10.52 -4.87 -3.55
C PHE A 225 9.56 -3.71 -3.20
N HIS A 226 9.88 -2.51 -3.67
CA HIS A 226 9.19 -1.27 -3.33
C HIS A 226 8.49 -0.65 -4.56
N PRO A 227 7.34 -1.19 -5.00
CA PRO A 227 6.60 -0.64 -6.15
C PRO A 227 6.17 0.80 -5.91
N GLU A 228 5.87 1.17 -4.66
CA GLU A 228 5.46 2.51 -4.27
C GLU A 228 6.54 3.57 -4.50
N ARG A 229 7.82 3.18 -4.41
CA ARG A 229 8.92 4.11 -4.69
C ARG A 229 9.08 4.33 -6.18
N ILE A 230 9.03 3.28 -6.98
CA ILE A 230 9.14 3.40 -8.44
C ILE A 230 7.95 4.22 -8.96
N ALA A 231 6.72 3.87 -8.57
CA ALA A 231 5.53 4.61 -8.95
C ALA A 231 5.63 6.11 -8.59
N PHE A 232 6.13 6.44 -7.40
CA PHE A 232 6.30 7.82 -6.95
C PHE A 232 7.41 8.57 -7.71
N MET A 233 8.56 7.92 -7.94
CA MET A 233 9.74 8.59 -8.50
C MET A 233 9.68 8.72 -10.02
N THR A 234 9.13 7.75 -10.71
CA THR A 234 9.15 7.65 -12.17
C THR A 234 7.80 7.90 -12.81
N HIS A 235 6.73 7.89 -12.02
CA HIS A 235 5.34 7.90 -12.52
C HIS A 235 5.07 6.77 -13.54
N ASP A 236 5.82 5.66 -13.44
CA ASP A 236 5.65 4.51 -14.30
C ASP A 236 4.25 3.89 -14.09
N PRO A 237 3.39 3.89 -15.11
CA PRO A 237 2.01 3.42 -15.00
C PRO A 237 1.91 1.95 -14.60
N HIS A 238 2.88 1.12 -14.99
CA HIS A 238 2.87 -0.31 -14.66
C HIS A 238 2.92 -0.55 -13.15
N PHE A 239 3.72 0.24 -12.42
CA PHE A 239 3.79 0.12 -10.96
C PHE A 239 2.57 0.74 -10.27
N VAL A 240 1.98 1.79 -10.82
CA VAL A 240 0.71 2.36 -10.33
C VAL A 240 -0.42 1.35 -10.54
N GLU A 241 -0.49 0.71 -11.69
CA GLU A 241 -1.50 -0.32 -12.01
C GLU A 241 -1.33 -1.57 -11.16
N LEU A 242 -0.09 -2.02 -10.91
CA LEU A 242 0.19 -3.13 -9.99
C LEU A 242 -0.37 -2.85 -8.60
N ILE A 243 -0.16 -1.64 -8.07
CA ILE A 243 -0.69 -1.24 -6.77
C ILE A 243 -2.22 -1.18 -6.82
N ARG A 244 -2.80 -0.58 -7.85
CA ARG A 244 -4.25 -0.48 -8.04
C ARG A 244 -4.89 -1.86 -8.10
N ASP A 245 -4.38 -2.74 -8.93
CA ASP A 245 -4.90 -4.09 -9.10
C ASP A 245 -4.85 -4.89 -7.79
N ALA A 246 -3.79 -4.71 -6.99
CA ALA A 246 -3.68 -5.34 -5.69
C ALA A 246 -4.71 -4.80 -4.69
N LEU A 247 -4.99 -3.49 -4.71
CA LEU A 247 -5.95 -2.83 -3.81
C LEU A 247 -7.41 -3.07 -4.22
N GLU A 248 -7.68 -3.32 -5.50
CA GLU A 248 -9.03 -3.55 -6.03
C GLU A 248 -9.44 -5.03 -6.08
N ASN A 249 -8.50 -5.95 -5.84
CA ASN A 249 -8.72 -7.38 -6.00
C ASN A 249 -9.49 -7.97 -4.81
N ALA A 250 -10.68 -7.46 -4.53
CA ALA A 250 -11.64 -8.11 -3.64
C ALA A 250 -12.17 -9.39 -4.31
N ARG A 251 -12.14 -10.52 -3.58
CA ARG A 251 -12.67 -11.81 -4.04
C ARG A 251 -13.93 -12.18 -3.25
#